data_e9d6e580317b7003388be8316c6f3843
#
_entry.id   e9d6e580317b7003388be8316c6f3843
#
_cell.length_a   1.000
_cell.length_b   1.000
_cell.length_c   1.000
_cell.angle_alpha   90.00
_cell.angle_beta   90.00
_cell.angle_gamma   90.00
#
_symmetry.space_group_name_H-M   'P 1'
#
loop_
_entity.id
_entity.type
_entity.pdbx_description
1 polymer ?
#
loop_
_entity_poly.entity_id
_entity_poly.type
_entity_poly.pdbx_seq_one_letter_code
_entity_poly.pdbx_strand_id
1 'polypeptide(L)'
;MRAICPMVRCPRPVRVYRPLAVALLVGATMIVGVQAPALGQRTDQTAMSVPRPALRGGVAGLPQPLAPSDAARLRRIFDLQARGEIAAATREVERLDDRRLLGHVLADRWLRGHEQPSVPDLLAWFGAHSDHPDATALYAILVRKAPRDTVLPPQPAGEALGNGEVVPEERETGGREITRNAALDRTVRDRARDGDVRGAMAAITRSRATAAYAAVLRAEAAQALLQIGRDEEAFAIASEAARNAAGTGLPAFIAGLAAWGLERPEVALPYFELAARADISSATMRSAAAFWTARAAVRARRPHLYVPWMMQASQEPRTFYGLVARHSLGLPAGFAWEREVAGESEGAAVAETAAGWRALALLQVGERDRAEAEFRALWPRVLGNAGVMRAMLVVASQAGMTDLGAQIASLQQSADGRPRDFARFPLPRLQPQGGFRIDPSLLYALARQESNFDTDAVSRAGARGILQIMPATASYVTGDPSLRGDGARRLHEPAFALEVGQRYVHYLSRHEQVGGDLIRLLAAYNNGPGNLSRWQPAISHRNDPFLFIESIPVTETRNFVQRVLTYSWIYATRLGIPAKSLDALAAGQFPRFLDAREVAAIVRR
;
A
#
# COMPACT_ATOMS: atom_id res chain seq x y z
N MET A 1 -25.35 -16.00 -70.10
CA MET A 1 -26.60 -16.76 -69.88
C MET A 1 -27.04 -16.61 -68.42
N ARG A 2 -28.25 -16.10 -68.33
CA ARG A 2 -29.18 -16.08 -67.19
C ARG A 2 -28.71 -15.61 -65.80
N ALA A 3 -29.20 -14.38 -65.49
CA ALA A 3 -29.46 -13.81 -64.20
C ALA A 3 -30.48 -14.65 -63.38
N ILE A 4 -30.32 -14.61 -62.05
CA ILE A 4 -31.44 -14.71 -61.09
C ILE A 4 -31.11 -13.87 -59.90
N CYS A 5 -31.91 -12.82 -59.71
CA CYS A 5 -32.03 -12.02 -58.48
C CYS A 5 -33.21 -12.60 -57.68
N PRO A 6 -33.20 -12.61 -56.36
CA PRO A 6 -34.42 -12.27 -55.66
C PRO A 6 -34.33 -11.26 -54.53
N MET A 7 -35.21 -10.31 -54.65
CA MET A 7 -36.16 -9.75 -53.66
C MET A 7 -35.64 -9.21 -52.33
N VAL A 8 -35.68 -7.88 -52.32
CA VAL A 8 -35.72 -6.99 -51.15
C VAL A 8 -37.05 -7.20 -50.41
N ARG A 9 -36.97 -7.37 -49.06
CA ARG A 9 -38.10 -7.20 -48.13
C ARG A 9 -37.88 -5.92 -47.32
N CYS A 10 -38.81 -4.98 -47.43
CA CYS A 10 -38.92 -3.77 -46.60
C CYS A 10 -39.31 -4.10 -45.15
N PRO A 11 -38.83 -3.35 -44.16
CA PRO A 11 -39.30 -3.45 -42.80
C PRO A 11 -40.53 -2.56 -42.58
N ARG A 12 -41.43 -3.04 -41.70
CA ARG A 12 -42.64 -2.36 -41.22
C ARG A 12 -42.33 -1.26 -40.22
N PRO A 13 -43.22 -0.22 -40.06
CA PRO A 13 -42.98 0.98 -39.26
C PRO A 13 -43.21 0.73 -37.76
N VAL A 14 -42.35 1.38 -36.96
CA VAL A 14 -42.42 1.45 -35.49
C VAL A 14 -43.50 2.44 -35.11
N ARG A 15 -44.43 2.06 -34.24
CA ARG A 15 -45.45 2.92 -33.64
C ARG A 15 -44.81 3.78 -32.52
N VAL A 16 -44.93 5.09 -32.67
CA VAL A 16 -44.63 6.12 -31.65
C VAL A 16 -45.82 6.22 -30.70
N TYR A 17 -45.63 6.01 -29.43
CA TYR A 17 -46.63 6.37 -28.39
C TYR A 17 -46.31 7.76 -27.83
N ARG A 18 -47.31 8.66 -27.90
CA ARG A 18 -47.33 9.97 -27.25
C ARG A 18 -47.80 9.81 -25.80
N PRO A 19 -47.31 10.58 -24.82
CA PRO A 19 -47.85 10.56 -23.48
C PRO A 19 -49.09 11.49 -23.37
N LEU A 20 -50.12 10.97 -22.72
CA LEU A 20 -51.30 11.73 -22.30
C LEU A 20 -51.04 12.35 -20.92
N ALA A 21 -51.24 13.68 -20.88
CA ALA A 21 -51.31 14.43 -19.63
C ALA A 21 -52.70 14.22 -18.99
N VAL A 22 -52.72 13.92 -17.69
CA VAL A 22 -53.95 13.90 -16.89
C VAL A 22 -53.85 14.98 -15.82
N ALA A 23 -54.84 15.87 -15.85
CA ALA A 23 -55.00 17.02 -14.98
C ALA A 23 -55.52 16.65 -13.57
N LEU A 24 -55.06 17.39 -12.56
CA LEU A 24 -55.56 17.38 -11.20
C LEU A 24 -57.00 17.90 -11.12
N LEU A 25 -57.85 17.21 -10.35
CA LEU A 25 -59.09 17.74 -9.79
C LEU A 25 -59.11 17.51 -8.28
N VAL A 26 -59.15 18.61 -7.54
CA VAL A 26 -59.32 18.70 -6.09
C VAL A 26 -60.82 18.53 -5.78
N GLY A 27 -61.15 17.55 -4.93
CA GLY A 27 -62.48 17.38 -4.40
C GLY A 27 -62.41 17.16 -2.88
N ALA A 28 -62.86 18.16 -2.13
CA ALA A 28 -63.05 18.06 -0.69
C ALA A 28 -64.36 17.34 -0.37
N THR A 29 -64.30 16.29 0.45
CA THR A 29 -65.51 15.70 1.05
C THR A 29 -65.27 15.44 2.53
N MET A 30 -66.07 16.13 3.37
CA MET A 30 -66.26 15.84 4.80
C MET A 30 -66.95 14.50 4.95
N ILE A 31 -66.46 13.65 5.84
CA ILE A 31 -67.24 12.52 6.36
C ILE A 31 -67.16 12.46 7.89
N VAL A 32 -68.35 12.43 8.45
CA VAL A 32 -68.71 12.29 9.82
C VAL A 32 -68.18 11.00 10.45
N GLY A 33 -67.75 11.10 11.71
CA GLY A 33 -67.23 10.00 12.49
C GLY A 33 -68.25 8.93 12.87
N VAL A 34 -67.76 7.68 12.80
CA VAL A 34 -68.38 6.55 13.54
C VAL A 34 -67.29 5.92 14.37
N GLN A 35 -67.41 5.98 15.69
CA GLN A 35 -66.57 5.28 16.64
C GLN A 35 -66.88 3.79 16.63
N ALA A 36 -65.85 2.94 16.39
CA ALA A 36 -65.89 1.52 16.66
C ALA A 36 -64.94 1.18 17.82
N PRO A 37 -65.17 0.14 18.62
CA PRO A 37 -64.54 -0.06 19.91
C PRO A 37 -63.10 -0.60 19.74
N ALA A 38 -62.24 -0.12 20.64
CA ALA A 38 -60.83 -0.46 20.72
C ALA A 38 -60.63 -1.95 21.06
N LEU A 39 -60.07 -2.70 20.12
CA LEU A 39 -59.37 -3.95 20.39
C LEU A 39 -57.94 -3.61 20.80
N GLY A 40 -57.55 -4.03 22.01
CA GLY A 40 -56.24 -3.76 22.58
C GLY A 40 -55.09 -4.24 21.69
N GLN A 41 -54.35 -3.31 21.15
CA GLN A 41 -53.00 -3.58 20.63
C GLN A 41 -52.06 -3.78 21.82
N ARG A 42 -51.58 -5.00 21.97
CA ARG A 42 -50.34 -5.26 22.72
C ARG A 42 -49.24 -4.42 22.07
N THR A 43 -48.85 -3.37 22.75
CA THR A 43 -47.60 -2.68 22.45
C THR A 43 -46.46 -3.64 22.76
N ASP A 44 -45.93 -4.28 21.73
CA ASP A 44 -44.58 -4.79 21.79
C ASP A 44 -43.66 -3.59 22.05
N GLN A 45 -43.25 -3.46 23.30
CA GLN A 45 -42.16 -2.59 23.69
C GLN A 45 -40.92 -3.22 23.06
N THR A 46 -40.61 -2.84 21.83
CA THR A 46 -39.22 -2.93 21.32
C THR A 46 -38.40 -2.08 22.28
N ALA A 47 -37.71 -2.76 23.19
CA ALA A 47 -36.72 -2.14 24.04
C ALA A 47 -35.71 -1.46 23.12
N MET A 48 -35.82 -0.15 22.96
CA MET A 48 -34.76 0.65 22.38
C MET A 48 -33.55 0.39 23.25
N SER A 49 -32.57 -0.35 22.71
CA SER A 49 -31.27 -0.51 23.35
C SER A 49 -30.68 0.89 23.45
N VAL A 50 -30.75 1.49 24.62
CA VAL A 50 -30.00 2.70 24.93
C VAL A 50 -28.54 2.37 24.63
N PRO A 51 -27.87 3.14 23.77
CA PRO A 51 -26.45 2.93 23.52
C PRO A 51 -25.74 3.01 24.89
N ARG A 52 -25.19 1.89 25.34
CA ARG A 52 -24.37 1.90 26.57
C ARG A 52 -23.22 2.86 26.31
N PRO A 53 -22.95 3.84 27.20
CA PRO A 53 -21.82 4.71 27.04
C PRO A 53 -20.56 3.83 26.87
N ALA A 54 -19.78 4.09 25.84
CA ALA A 54 -18.53 3.36 25.59
C ALA A 54 -17.68 3.48 26.85
N LEU A 55 -17.53 2.38 27.57
CA LEU A 55 -16.59 2.29 28.67
C LEU A 55 -15.22 2.64 28.13
N ARG A 56 -14.47 3.54 28.79
CA ARG A 56 -13.14 3.96 28.40
C ARG A 56 -12.32 2.73 28.03
N GLY A 57 -11.97 2.56 26.72
CA GLY A 57 -11.05 1.56 26.24
C GLY A 57 -11.54 0.60 25.15
N GLY A 58 -12.85 0.40 24.93
CA GLY A 58 -13.32 -0.51 23.87
C GLY A 58 -13.51 0.18 22.53
N VAL A 59 -13.41 -0.58 21.44
CA VAL A 59 -13.75 -0.12 20.08
C VAL A 59 -15.26 -0.27 19.88
N ALA A 60 -15.95 0.84 19.56
CA ALA A 60 -17.40 0.82 19.37
C ALA A 60 -17.78 -0.16 18.24
N GLY A 61 -18.80 -1.01 18.50
CA GLY A 61 -19.31 -1.97 17.52
C GLY A 61 -18.51 -3.28 17.41
N LEU A 62 -17.42 -3.46 18.18
CA LEU A 62 -16.73 -4.73 18.29
C LEU A 62 -17.14 -5.50 19.57
N PRO A 63 -17.13 -6.85 19.55
CA PRO A 63 -17.38 -7.67 20.72
C PRO A 63 -16.45 -7.31 21.88
N GLN A 64 -17.00 -7.34 23.09
CA GLN A 64 -16.26 -7.14 24.34
C GLN A 64 -16.30 -8.44 25.14
N PRO A 65 -15.37 -9.36 24.87
CA PRO A 65 -15.45 -10.72 25.38
C PRO A 65 -15.14 -10.86 26.88
N LEU A 66 -14.50 -9.86 27.50
CA LEU A 66 -14.20 -9.84 28.93
C LEU A 66 -15.35 -9.26 29.74
N ALA A 67 -15.58 -9.81 30.93
CA ALA A 67 -16.42 -9.17 31.94
C ALA A 67 -15.88 -7.77 32.29
N PRO A 68 -16.74 -6.77 32.57
CA PRO A 68 -16.29 -5.42 32.90
C PRO A 68 -15.27 -5.34 34.05
N SER A 69 -15.41 -6.22 35.06
CA SER A 69 -14.47 -6.34 36.19
C SER A 69 -13.08 -6.73 35.75
N ASP A 70 -12.97 -7.78 34.90
CA ASP A 70 -11.68 -8.27 34.41
C ASP A 70 -11.05 -7.31 33.42
N ALA A 71 -11.85 -6.70 32.55
CA ALA A 71 -11.36 -5.66 31.65
C ALA A 71 -10.77 -4.46 32.42
N ALA A 72 -11.39 -4.05 33.54
CA ALA A 72 -10.85 -2.99 34.38
C ALA A 72 -9.55 -3.40 35.08
N ARG A 73 -9.48 -4.63 35.61
CA ARG A 73 -8.29 -5.18 36.25
C ARG A 73 -7.13 -5.33 35.26
N LEU A 74 -7.38 -5.87 34.08
CA LEU A 74 -6.33 -6.03 33.07
C LEU A 74 -5.75 -4.69 32.61
N ARG A 75 -6.57 -3.64 32.39
CA ARG A 75 -6.05 -2.29 32.13
C ARG A 75 -5.12 -1.84 33.26
N ARG A 76 -5.56 -2.00 34.52
CA ARG A 76 -4.75 -1.63 35.68
C ARG A 76 -3.46 -2.46 35.78
N ILE A 77 -3.49 -3.74 35.44
CA ILE A 77 -2.30 -4.60 35.42
C ILE A 77 -1.28 -4.07 34.41
N PHE A 78 -1.67 -3.80 33.15
CA PHE A 78 -0.76 -3.26 32.15
C PHE A 78 -0.23 -1.88 32.53
N ASP A 79 -1.07 -1.00 33.06
CA ASP A 79 -0.66 0.32 33.58
C ASP A 79 0.38 0.20 34.72
N LEU A 80 0.16 -0.72 35.67
CA LEU A 80 1.08 -0.96 36.78
C LEU A 80 2.42 -1.52 36.28
N GLN A 81 2.38 -2.47 35.35
CA GLN A 81 3.59 -3.04 34.74
C GLN A 81 4.37 -1.98 33.94
N ALA A 82 3.68 -1.12 33.20
CA ALA A 82 4.32 -0.01 32.48
C ALA A 82 5.09 0.94 33.43
N ARG A 83 4.63 1.09 34.68
CA ARG A 83 5.29 1.88 35.73
C ARG A 83 6.31 1.09 36.56
N GLY A 84 6.47 -0.22 36.31
CA GLY A 84 7.36 -1.08 37.10
C GLY A 84 6.80 -1.50 38.48
N GLU A 85 5.51 -1.25 38.75
CA GLU A 85 4.84 -1.57 40.01
C GLU A 85 4.40 -3.04 40.07
N ILE A 86 5.35 -3.97 39.94
CA ILE A 86 5.09 -5.40 39.71
C ILE A 86 4.33 -6.08 40.84
N ALA A 87 4.66 -5.78 42.12
CA ALA A 87 3.97 -6.35 43.29
C ALA A 87 2.47 -5.96 43.32
N ALA A 88 2.14 -4.74 42.90
CA ALA A 88 0.74 -4.29 42.78
C ALA A 88 0.04 -4.97 41.60
N ALA A 89 0.70 -5.12 40.46
CA ALA A 89 0.18 -5.84 39.30
C ALA A 89 -0.12 -7.31 39.64
N THR A 90 0.76 -8.01 40.40
CA THR A 90 0.58 -9.40 40.81
C THR A 90 -0.69 -9.58 41.65
N ARG A 91 -0.94 -8.69 42.62
CA ARG A 91 -2.18 -8.73 43.44
C ARG A 91 -3.45 -8.57 42.57
N GLU A 92 -3.41 -7.79 41.50
CA GLU A 92 -4.55 -7.67 40.59
C GLU A 92 -4.71 -8.94 39.72
N VAL A 93 -3.58 -9.59 39.31
CA VAL A 93 -3.60 -10.86 38.58
C VAL A 93 -4.27 -11.98 39.37
N GLU A 94 -4.02 -12.06 40.69
CA GLU A 94 -4.62 -13.05 41.57
C GLU A 94 -6.17 -12.95 41.61
N ARG A 95 -6.71 -11.77 41.34
CA ARG A 95 -8.15 -11.47 41.36
C ARG A 95 -8.84 -11.62 40.01
N LEU A 96 -8.11 -12.03 38.94
CA LEU A 96 -8.69 -12.27 37.64
C LEU A 96 -9.50 -13.56 37.64
N ASP A 97 -10.76 -13.45 37.20
CA ASP A 97 -11.61 -14.61 36.95
C ASP A 97 -11.28 -15.22 35.58
N ASP A 98 -11.09 -14.41 34.55
CA ASP A 98 -10.67 -14.84 33.21
C ASP A 98 -9.15 -14.68 33.02
N ARG A 99 -8.47 -15.82 32.90
CA ARG A 99 -7.00 -15.85 32.77
C ARG A 99 -6.47 -16.02 31.36
N ARG A 100 -7.33 -15.95 30.33
CA ARG A 100 -6.91 -16.17 28.94
C ARG A 100 -5.90 -15.15 28.41
N LEU A 101 -5.81 -13.95 29.01
CA LEU A 101 -4.76 -12.97 28.71
C LEU A 101 -3.53 -13.06 29.61
N LEU A 102 -3.44 -14.06 30.50
CA LEU A 102 -2.29 -14.20 31.40
C LEU A 102 -0.97 -14.39 30.64
N GLY A 103 -1.01 -15.03 29.46
CA GLY A 103 0.15 -15.15 28.57
C GLY A 103 0.75 -13.81 28.21
N HIS A 104 -0.10 -12.82 27.87
CA HIS A 104 0.32 -11.46 27.56
C HIS A 104 0.84 -10.70 28.77
N VAL A 105 0.21 -10.87 29.93
CA VAL A 105 0.64 -10.22 31.18
C VAL A 105 2.03 -10.68 31.57
N LEU A 106 2.30 -12.00 31.50
CA LEU A 106 3.62 -12.56 31.82
C LEU A 106 4.67 -12.19 30.78
N ALA A 107 4.34 -12.30 29.50
CA ALA A 107 5.24 -11.90 28.42
C ALA A 107 5.67 -10.42 28.53
N ASP A 108 4.72 -9.51 28.79
CA ASP A 108 5.00 -8.09 29.00
C ASP A 108 6.00 -7.87 30.15
N ARG A 109 5.75 -8.52 31.30
CA ARG A 109 6.58 -8.40 32.48
C ARG A 109 8.02 -8.87 32.23
N TRP A 110 8.18 -10.00 31.58
CA TRP A 110 9.48 -10.62 31.32
C TRP A 110 10.25 -9.91 30.20
N LEU A 111 9.59 -9.52 29.13
CA LEU A 111 10.22 -8.82 28.01
C LEU A 111 10.63 -7.37 28.33
N ARG A 112 9.90 -6.71 29.24
CA ARG A 112 10.31 -5.41 29.78
C ARG A 112 11.50 -5.51 30.76
N GLY A 113 11.86 -6.73 31.18
CA GLY A 113 12.97 -6.95 32.12
C GLY A 113 12.63 -6.63 33.57
N HIS A 114 11.35 -6.44 33.90
CA HIS A 114 10.91 -6.20 35.28
C HIS A 114 11.09 -7.42 36.20
N GLU A 115 11.01 -8.60 35.62
CA GLU A 115 11.20 -9.88 36.29
C GLU A 115 11.93 -10.84 35.36
N GLN A 116 12.82 -11.65 35.92
CA GLN A 116 13.56 -12.65 35.15
C GLN A 116 12.86 -14.00 35.31
N PRO A 117 12.22 -14.56 34.26
CA PRO A 117 11.55 -15.85 34.36
C PRO A 117 12.55 -16.98 34.63
N SER A 118 12.17 -17.93 35.47
CA SER A 118 12.91 -19.19 35.61
C SER A 118 12.67 -20.12 34.42
N VAL A 119 13.51 -21.16 34.26
CA VAL A 119 13.30 -22.17 33.20
C VAL A 119 11.95 -22.90 33.38
N PRO A 120 11.57 -23.34 34.60
CA PRO A 120 10.24 -23.92 34.84
C PRO A 120 9.08 -22.98 34.46
N ASP A 121 9.18 -21.67 34.78
CA ASP A 121 8.12 -20.70 34.40
C ASP A 121 7.97 -20.59 32.90
N LEU A 122 9.08 -20.52 32.16
CA LEU A 122 9.07 -20.49 30.70
C LEU A 122 8.49 -21.77 30.12
N LEU A 123 8.87 -22.96 30.63
CA LEU A 123 8.32 -24.24 30.18
C LEU A 123 6.81 -24.32 30.42
N ALA A 124 6.34 -23.91 31.61
CA ALA A 124 4.91 -23.84 31.92
C ALA A 124 4.17 -22.85 30.99
N TRP A 125 4.77 -21.70 30.73
CA TRP A 125 4.19 -20.70 29.79
C TRP A 125 4.06 -21.27 28.38
N PHE A 126 5.07 -21.98 27.87
CA PHE A 126 5.02 -22.62 26.55
C PHE A 126 3.97 -23.74 26.47
N GLY A 127 3.75 -24.46 27.58
CA GLY A 127 2.69 -25.47 27.66
C GLY A 127 1.28 -24.90 27.46
N ALA A 128 1.06 -23.64 27.83
CA ALA A 128 -0.25 -22.98 27.77
C ALA A 128 -0.40 -21.97 26.62
N HIS A 129 0.72 -21.41 26.12
CA HIS A 129 0.73 -20.25 25.22
C HIS A 129 1.69 -20.38 24.02
N SER A 130 1.85 -21.59 23.48
CA SER A 130 2.78 -21.85 22.36
C SER A 130 2.43 -21.09 21.06
N ASP A 131 1.18 -20.67 20.92
CA ASP A 131 0.65 -19.91 19.79
C ASP A 131 0.74 -18.38 19.96
N HIS A 132 1.34 -17.92 21.08
CA HIS A 132 1.40 -16.50 21.42
C HIS A 132 2.35 -15.72 20.50
N PRO A 133 2.06 -14.45 20.14
CA PRO A 133 2.94 -13.61 19.29
C PRO A 133 4.37 -13.49 19.81
N ASP A 134 4.55 -13.39 21.14
CA ASP A 134 5.85 -13.25 21.78
C ASP A 134 6.60 -14.59 22.00
N ALA A 135 6.05 -15.70 21.53
CA ALA A 135 6.64 -17.03 21.76
C ALA A 135 8.08 -17.12 21.24
N THR A 136 8.38 -16.55 20.07
CA THR A 136 9.75 -16.56 19.50
C THR A 136 10.74 -15.82 20.41
N ALA A 137 10.36 -14.66 20.96
CA ALA A 137 11.20 -13.89 21.86
C ALA A 137 11.46 -14.60 23.18
N LEU A 138 10.42 -15.20 23.78
CA LEU A 138 10.53 -15.96 25.02
C LEU A 138 11.29 -17.28 24.82
N TYR A 139 11.17 -17.92 23.64
CA TYR A 139 11.94 -19.11 23.32
C TYR A 139 13.45 -18.82 23.26
N ALA A 140 13.84 -17.68 22.71
CA ALA A 140 15.24 -17.27 22.73
C ALA A 140 15.78 -17.06 24.16
N ILE A 141 14.94 -16.60 25.10
CA ILE A 141 15.29 -16.50 26.52
C ILE A 141 15.41 -17.88 27.12
N LEU A 142 14.47 -18.79 26.84
CA LEU A 142 14.48 -20.17 27.35
C LEU A 142 15.74 -20.91 26.89
N VAL A 143 16.07 -20.90 25.60
CA VAL A 143 17.26 -21.56 25.05
C VAL A 143 18.56 -21.06 25.69
N ARG A 144 18.65 -19.76 25.97
CA ARG A 144 19.83 -19.16 26.62
C ARG A 144 19.97 -19.56 28.11
N LYS A 145 18.85 -19.79 28.80
CA LYS A 145 18.82 -20.09 30.23
C LYS A 145 18.80 -21.58 30.55
N ALA A 146 18.28 -22.39 29.63
CA ALA A 146 18.07 -23.82 29.87
C ALA A 146 19.41 -24.59 30.00
N PRO A 147 19.59 -25.48 31.01
CA PRO A 147 20.65 -26.46 31.02
C PRO A 147 20.65 -27.34 29.76
N ARG A 148 21.83 -27.92 29.42
CA ARG A 148 21.99 -28.68 28.17
C ARG A 148 21.12 -29.92 28.06
N ASP A 149 20.68 -30.46 29.17
CA ASP A 149 19.85 -31.66 29.32
C ASP A 149 18.35 -31.36 29.41
N THR A 150 17.97 -30.08 29.31
CA THR A 150 16.56 -29.67 29.36
C THR A 150 15.84 -30.08 28.07
N VAL A 151 14.71 -30.78 28.20
CA VAL A 151 13.80 -31.05 27.08
C VAL A 151 13.06 -29.76 26.74
N LEU A 152 13.44 -29.17 25.59
CA LEU A 152 12.83 -27.93 25.10
C LEU A 152 11.51 -28.22 24.39
N PRO A 153 10.50 -27.32 24.50
CA PRO A 153 9.31 -27.40 23.68
C PRO A 153 9.64 -27.22 22.20
N PRO A 154 8.75 -27.61 21.27
CA PRO A 154 8.93 -27.33 19.85
C PRO A 154 9.21 -25.84 19.61
N GLN A 155 10.15 -25.56 18.72
CA GLN A 155 10.43 -24.17 18.35
C GLN A 155 9.16 -23.52 17.81
N PRO A 156 8.75 -22.34 18.31
CA PRO A 156 7.59 -21.64 17.79
C PRO A 156 7.71 -21.46 16.28
N ALA A 157 6.67 -21.81 15.56
CA ALA A 157 6.57 -21.51 14.13
C ALA A 157 6.51 -19.98 13.97
N GLY A 158 7.61 -19.38 13.56
CA GLY A 158 7.80 -17.93 13.51
C GLY A 158 7.11 -17.23 12.35
N GLU A 159 6.08 -17.83 11.75
CA GLU A 159 5.33 -17.25 10.64
C GLU A 159 4.21 -16.34 11.16
N ALA A 160 4.55 -15.10 11.43
CA ALA A 160 3.56 -14.02 11.54
C ALA A 160 3.56 -13.18 10.27
N LEU A 161 2.44 -12.51 9.97
CA LEU A 161 2.40 -11.52 8.90
C LEU A 161 3.38 -10.38 9.24
N GLY A 162 4.49 -10.30 8.51
CA GLY A 162 5.50 -9.27 8.71
C GLY A 162 5.01 -7.87 8.35
N ASN A 163 5.71 -6.85 8.84
CA ASN A 163 5.46 -5.46 8.46
C ASN A 163 6.03 -5.20 7.06
N GLY A 164 5.27 -5.46 6.00
CA GLY A 164 5.71 -5.25 4.63
C GLY A 164 4.58 -4.72 3.78
N GLU A 165 4.87 -3.72 2.97
CA GLU A 165 3.90 -3.27 1.99
C GLU A 165 3.72 -4.34 0.90
N VAL A 166 2.46 -4.67 0.63
CA VAL A 166 2.07 -5.52 -0.50
C VAL A 166 1.43 -4.63 -1.55
N VAL A 167 2.06 -4.54 -2.72
CA VAL A 167 1.54 -3.81 -3.88
C VAL A 167 1.08 -4.83 -4.92
N PRO A 168 -0.22 -5.18 -4.94
CA PRO A 168 -0.75 -6.21 -5.84
C PRO A 168 -0.42 -5.94 -7.31
N GLU A 169 -0.37 -4.68 -7.69
CA GLU A 169 -0.13 -4.23 -9.06
C GLU A 169 1.31 -4.48 -9.56
N GLU A 170 2.25 -4.69 -8.64
CA GLU A 170 3.65 -5.00 -8.98
C GLU A 170 3.95 -6.50 -9.03
N ARG A 171 3.02 -7.32 -8.56
CA ARG A 171 3.17 -8.78 -8.62
C ARG A 171 3.09 -9.27 -10.07
N GLU A 172 4.10 -10.01 -10.49
CA GLU A 172 4.07 -10.70 -11.78
C GLU A 172 3.04 -11.82 -11.75
N THR A 173 2.26 -11.92 -12.81
CA THR A 173 1.25 -12.97 -13.04
C THR A 173 1.59 -13.72 -14.34
N GLY A 174 1.08 -14.92 -14.50
CA GLY A 174 1.17 -15.67 -15.76
C GLY A 174 2.37 -16.63 -15.90
N GLY A 175 3.29 -16.69 -14.93
CA GLY A 175 4.47 -17.56 -15.02
C GLY A 175 4.80 -18.30 -13.72
N ARG A 176 5.79 -19.22 -13.79
CA ARG A 176 6.45 -19.72 -12.59
C ARG A 176 7.25 -18.59 -11.95
N GLU A 177 7.17 -18.46 -10.65
CA GLU A 177 7.98 -17.52 -9.89
C GLU A 177 9.47 -17.72 -10.20
N ILE A 178 10.15 -16.64 -10.62
CA ILE A 178 11.56 -16.68 -10.98
C ILE A 178 12.37 -16.62 -9.69
N THR A 179 13.04 -17.73 -9.34
CA THR A 179 13.98 -17.74 -8.23
C THR A 179 15.20 -16.88 -8.59
N ARG A 180 15.39 -15.78 -7.86
CA ARG A 180 16.47 -14.81 -8.10
C ARG A 180 17.66 -15.05 -7.18
N ASN A 181 18.85 -14.69 -7.67
CA ASN A 181 20.08 -14.64 -6.88
C ASN A 181 20.55 -13.19 -6.72
N ALA A 182 20.34 -12.62 -5.53
CA ALA A 182 20.63 -11.21 -5.25
C ALA A 182 22.12 -10.81 -5.50
N ALA A 183 23.07 -11.74 -5.32
CA ALA A 183 24.47 -11.47 -5.60
C ALA A 183 24.73 -11.36 -7.11
N LEU A 184 24.10 -12.24 -7.90
CA LEU A 184 24.19 -12.20 -9.36
C LEU A 184 23.50 -10.95 -9.92
N ASP A 185 22.30 -10.63 -9.43
CA ASP A 185 21.57 -9.42 -9.80
C ASP A 185 22.42 -8.16 -9.62
N ARG A 186 23.08 -8.06 -8.46
CA ARG A 186 23.99 -6.94 -8.15
C ARG A 186 25.19 -6.92 -9.09
N THR A 187 25.86 -8.05 -9.25
CA THR A 187 27.05 -8.16 -10.11
C THR A 187 26.77 -7.76 -11.56
N VAL A 188 25.64 -8.21 -12.12
CA VAL A 188 25.25 -7.88 -13.49
C VAL A 188 24.97 -6.40 -13.65
N ARG A 189 24.22 -5.84 -12.71
CA ARG A 189 23.83 -4.42 -12.71
C ARG A 189 25.01 -3.48 -12.54
N ASP A 190 25.88 -3.77 -11.58
CA ASP A 190 27.04 -2.92 -11.28
C ASP A 190 28.01 -2.91 -12.47
N ARG A 191 28.32 -4.08 -13.05
CA ARG A 191 29.15 -4.16 -14.26
C ARG A 191 28.55 -3.39 -15.44
N ALA A 192 27.25 -3.50 -15.65
CA ALA A 192 26.60 -2.76 -16.73
C ALA A 192 26.66 -1.24 -16.51
N ARG A 193 26.49 -0.77 -15.26
CA ARG A 193 26.65 0.65 -14.90
C ARG A 193 28.08 1.16 -15.11
N ASP A 194 29.06 0.32 -14.83
CA ASP A 194 30.47 0.62 -15.06
C ASP A 194 30.86 0.53 -16.56
N GLY A 195 29.91 0.19 -17.43
CA GLY A 195 30.12 0.03 -18.87
C GLY A 195 30.78 -1.31 -19.25
N ASP A 196 31.04 -2.23 -18.29
CA ASP A 196 31.57 -3.57 -18.55
C ASP A 196 30.48 -4.53 -19.04
N VAL A 197 30.02 -4.30 -20.26
CA VAL A 197 28.97 -5.13 -20.91
C VAL A 197 29.42 -6.58 -21.03
N ARG A 198 30.69 -6.82 -21.43
CA ARG A 198 31.22 -8.17 -21.62
C ARG A 198 31.23 -8.95 -20.31
N GLY A 199 31.68 -8.31 -19.23
CA GLY A 199 31.68 -8.90 -17.90
C GLY A 199 30.27 -9.20 -17.36
N ALA A 200 29.30 -8.32 -17.62
CA ALA A 200 27.91 -8.54 -17.26
C ALA A 200 27.33 -9.76 -17.99
N MET A 201 27.48 -9.82 -19.32
CA MET A 201 27.00 -10.96 -20.14
C MET A 201 27.71 -12.27 -19.77
N ALA A 202 28.99 -12.23 -19.52
CA ALA A 202 29.78 -13.40 -19.08
C ALA A 202 29.31 -13.91 -17.69
N ALA A 203 28.92 -13.01 -16.77
CA ALA A 203 28.38 -13.40 -15.47
C ALA A 203 27.03 -14.14 -15.62
N ILE A 204 26.12 -13.64 -16.48
CA ILE A 204 24.84 -14.29 -16.79
C ILE A 204 25.10 -15.70 -17.38
N THR A 205 25.94 -15.82 -18.37
CA THR A 205 26.23 -17.10 -19.05
C THR A 205 26.83 -18.14 -18.09
N ARG A 206 27.77 -17.73 -17.22
CA ARG A 206 28.41 -18.63 -16.24
C ARG A 206 27.45 -19.07 -15.12
N SER A 207 26.41 -18.28 -14.81
CA SER A 207 25.50 -18.57 -13.70
C SER A 207 24.58 -19.78 -13.95
N ARG A 208 24.46 -20.26 -15.19
CA ARG A 208 23.50 -21.29 -15.62
C ARG A 208 22.05 -20.95 -15.22
N ALA A 209 21.72 -19.66 -15.20
CA ALA A 209 20.35 -19.18 -14.94
C ALA A 209 19.35 -19.77 -15.93
N THR A 210 18.11 -19.96 -15.50
CA THR A 210 17.02 -20.35 -16.41
C THR A 210 16.86 -19.33 -17.54
N ALA A 211 16.32 -19.72 -18.68
CA ALA A 211 16.14 -18.81 -19.83
C ALA A 211 15.36 -17.53 -19.44
N ALA A 212 14.29 -17.68 -18.66
CA ALA A 212 13.50 -16.55 -18.17
C ALA A 212 14.31 -15.63 -17.25
N TYR A 213 15.06 -16.19 -16.29
CA TYR A 213 15.89 -15.39 -15.39
C TYR A 213 17.04 -14.71 -16.14
N ALA A 214 17.69 -15.40 -17.06
CA ALA A 214 18.73 -14.82 -17.90
C ALA A 214 18.22 -13.66 -18.77
N ALA A 215 16.99 -13.74 -19.27
CA ALA A 215 16.37 -12.66 -20.02
C ALA A 215 16.08 -11.44 -19.14
N VAL A 216 15.59 -11.63 -17.92
CA VAL A 216 15.39 -10.55 -16.94
C VAL A 216 16.73 -9.89 -16.60
N LEU A 217 17.79 -10.67 -16.34
CA LEU A 217 19.12 -10.12 -16.05
C LEU A 217 19.69 -9.31 -17.22
N ARG A 218 19.49 -9.78 -18.48
CA ARG A 218 19.88 -9.01 -19.68
C ARG A 218 19.09 -7.72 -19.80
N ALA A 219 17.77 -7.74 -19.51
CA ALA A 219 16.96 -6.54 -19.52
C ALA A 219 17.40 -5.53 -18.44
N GLU A 220 17.75 -5.99 -17.23
CA GLU A 220 18.28 -5.13 -16.17
C GLU A 220 19.67 -4.55 -16.53
N ALA A 221 20.53 -5.33 -17.20
CA ALA A 221 21.79 -4.83 -17.72
C ALA A 221 21.58 -3.78 -18.82
N ALA A 222 20.64 -4.04 -19.75
CA ALA A 222 20.28 -3.08 -20.79
C ALA A 222 19.70 -1.79 -20.19
N GLN A 223 18.87 -1.89 -19.14
CA GLN A 223 18.37 -0.72 -18.43
C GLN A 223 19.48 0.10 -17.78
N ALA A 224 20.48 -0.56 -17.19
CA ALA A 224 21.64 0.13 -16.63
C ALA A 224 22.46 0.86 -17.71
N LEU A 225 22.54 0.31 -18.92
CA LEU A 225 23.17 0.96 -20.07
C LEU A 225 22.39 2.18 -20.57
N LEU A 226 21.05 2.12 -20.60
CA LEU A 226 20.21 3.28 -20.91
C LEU A 226 20.48 4.44 -19.95
N GLN A 227 20.67 4.14 -18.68
CA GLN A 227 20.90 5.14 -17.62
C GLN A 227 22.23 5.88 -17.77
N ILE A 228 23.19 5.31 -18.52
CA ILE A 228 24.47 5.95 -18.86
C ILE A 228 24.55 6.40 -20.33
N GLY A 229 23.42 6.43 -21.04
CA GLY A 229 23.32 6.94 -22.42
C GLY A 229 23.85 5.99 -23.51
N ARG A 230 23.99 4.67 -23.21
CA ARG A 230 24.43 3.66 -24.19
C ARG A 230 23.24 2.97 -24.84
N ASP A 231 22.37 3.74 -25.50
CA ASP A 231 21.06 3.31 -25.99
C ASP A 231 21.16 2.22 -27.08
N GLU A 232 22.15 2.28 -27.99
CA GLU A 232 22.33 1.25 -29.02
C GLU A 232 22.69 -0.12 -28.43
N GLU A 233 23.59 -0.17 -27.43
CA GLU A 233 23.95 -1.41 -26.78
C GLU A 233 22.82 -1.95 -25.91
N ALA A 234 22.11 -1.07 -25.23
CA ALA A 234 20.91 -1.41 -24.48
C ALA A 234 19.86 -2.04 -25.40
N PHE A 235 19.61 -1.44 -26.58
CA PHE A 235 18.70 -1.99 -27.56
C PHE A 235 19.14 -3.36 -28.07
N ALA A 236 20.41 -3.54 -28.42
CA ALA A 236 20.93 -4.83 -28.89
C ALA A 236 20.69 -5.96 -27.88
N ILE A 237 21.03 -5.72 -26.60
CA ILE A 237 20.89 -6.71 -25.53
C ILE A 237 19.42 -6.99 -25.21
N ALA A 238 18.61 -5.95 -25.04
CA ALA A 238 17.21 -6.11 -24.67
C ALA A 238 16.38 -6.74 -25.78
N SER A 239 16.64 -6.38 -27.05
CA SER A 239 15.94 -6.95 -28.20
C SER A 239 16.27 -8.43 -28.41
N GLU A 240 17.52 -8.84 -28.17
CA GLU A 240 17.89 -10.25 -28.15
C GLU A 240 17.21 -11.01 -27.02
N ALA A 241 17.22 -10.44 -25.80
CA ALA A 241 16.55 -11.04 -24.64
C ALA A 241 15.05 -11.21 -24.88
N ALA A 242 14.38 -10.23 -25.50
CA ALA A 242 12.96 -10.29 -25.82
C ALA A 242 12.61 -11.39 -26.84
N ARG A 243 13.49 -11.64 -27.82
CA ARG A 243 13.32 -12.75 -28.77
C ARG A 243 13.49 -14.11 -28.12
N ASN A 244 14.42 -14.24 -27.17
CA ASN A 244 14.77 -15.52 -26.53
C ASN A 244 13.83 -15.90 -25.37
N ALA A 245 13.05 -14.97 -24.84
CA ALA A 245 12.08 -15.19 -23.75
C ALA A 245 10.75 -14.55 -24.11
N ALA A 246 10.16 -15.02 -25.20
CA ALA A 246 8.82 -14.62 -25.59
C ALA A 246 7.83 -14.88 -24.43
N GLY A 247 7.03 -13.90 -24.09
CA GLY A 247 6.10 -13.94 -22.96
C GLY A 247 6.55 -13.21 -21.70
N THR A 248 7.83 -12.78 -21.61
CA THR A 248 8.31 -11.92 -20.50
C THR A 248 8.28 -10.45 -20.90
N GLY A 249 7.54 -9.60 -20.17
CA GLY A 249 7.31 -8.21 -20.55
C GLY A 249 8.54 -7.29 -20.44
N LEU A 250 9.38 -7.46 -19.42
CA LEU A 250 10.48 -6.55 -19.12
C LEU A 250 11.52 -6.41 -20.27
N PRO A 251 12.04 -7.49 -20.89
CA PRO A 251 13.01 -7.34 -21.97
C PRO A 251 12.47 -6.54 -23.16
N ALA A 252 11.22 -6.81 -23.55
CA ALA A 252 10.59 -6.08 -24.65
C ALA A 252 10.34 -4.61 -24.28
N PHE A 253 9.93 -4.33 -23.05
CA PHE A 253 9.73 -2.95 -22.58
C PHE A 253 11.03 -2.14 -22.62
N ILE A 254 12.14 -2.71 -22.16
CA ILE A 254 13.45 -2.05 -22.20
C ILE A 254 13.96 -1.87 -23.63
N ALA A 255 13.73 -2.83 -24.53
CA ALA A 255 14.04 -2.67 -25.96
C ALA A 255 13.23 -1.52 -26.57
N GLY A 256 11.94 -1.40 -26.21
CA GLY A 256 11.10 -0.27 -26.63
C GLY A 256 11.61 1.07 -26.13
N LEU A 257 12.02 1.18 -24.86
CA LEU A 257 12.60 2.40 -24.29
C LEU A 257 13.94 2.77 -24.97
N ALA A 258 14.80 1.78 -25.24
CA ALA A 258 16.05 2.02 -25.96
C ALA A 258 15.81 2.54 -27.38
N ALA A 259 14.90 1.91 -28.14
CA ALA A 259 14.51 2.38 -29.47
C ALA A 259 13.88 3.78 -29.43
N TRP A 260 13.09 4.08 -28.39
CA TRP A 260 12.53 5.42 -28.17
C TRP A 260 13.62 6.47 -27.90
N GLY A 261 14.60 6.14 -27.04
CA GLY A 261 15.79 6.96 -26.79
C GLY A 261 16.60 7.24 -28.07
N LEU A 262 16.66 6.28 -28.98
CA LEU A 262 17.29 6.42 -30.30
C LEU A 262 16.44 7.17 -31.34
N GLU A 263 15.26 7.70 -30.97
CA GLU A 263 14.30 8.37 -31.88
C GLU A 263 13.78 7.47 -33.02
N ARG A 264 13.64 6.16 -32.75
CA ARG A 264 13.12 5.16 -33.71
C ARG A 264 11.74 4.67 -33.24
N PRO A 265 10.69 5.52 -33.26
CA PRO A 265 9.37 5.16 -32.73
C PRO A 265 8.72 3.99 -33.49
N GLU A 266 8.97 3.84 -34.78
CA GLU A 266 8.53 2.72 -35.61
C GLU A 266 9.16 1.40 -35.18
N VAL A 267 10.39 1.43 -34.62
CA VAL A 267 11.07 0.27 -34.04
C VAL A 267 10.61 0.04 -32.59
N ALA A 268 10.38 1.09 -31.82
CA ALA A 268 9.92 1.02 -30.44
C ALA A 268 8.51 0.42 -30.32
N LEU A 269 7.61 0.80 -31.25
CA LEU A 269 6.20 0.41 -31.23
C LEU A 269 6.00 -1.12 -31.08
N PRO A 270 6.54 -1.99 -31.94
CA PRO A 270 6.32 -3.44 -31.82
C PRO A 270 6.89 -4.04 -30.53
N TYR A 271 7.96 -3.47 -29.96
CA TYR A 271 8.49 -3.94 -28.67
C TYR A 271 7.58 -3.55 -27.51
N PHE A 272 7.04 -2.34 -27.49
CA PHE A 272 6.05 -1.96 -26.48
C PHE A 272 4.77 -2.79 -26.60
N GLU A 273 4.29 -3.07 -27.83
CA GLU A 273 3.16 -3.97 -28.06
C GLU A 273 3.43 -5.39 -27.53
N LEU A 274 4.64 -5.92 -27.76
CA LEU A 274 5.06 -7.22 -27.26
C LEU A 274 5.06 -7.23 -25.73
N ALA A 275 5.59 -6.18 -25.09
CA ALA A 275 5.59 -6.05 -23.63
C ALA A 275 4.17 -5.94 -23.05
N ALA A 276 3.27 -5.20 -23.71
CA ALA A 276 1.88 -5.01 -23.25
C ALA A 276 1.04 -6.30 -23.36
N ARG A 277 1.42 -7.22 -24.25
CA ARG A 277 0.76 -8.51 -24.46
C ARG A 277 1.47 -9.67 -23.77
N ALA A 278 2.52 -9.41 -22.98
CA ALA A 278 3.29 -10.46 -22.35
C ALA A 278 2.47 -11.20 -21.30
N ASP A 279 2.53 -12.55 -21.32
CA ASP A 279 1.82 -13.42 -20.37
C ASP A 279 2.40 -13.30 -18.96
N ILE A 280 3.72 -13.15 -18.85
CA ILE A 280 4.45 -12.95 -17.59
C ILE A 280 4.68 -11.45 -17.40
N SER A 281 3.80 -10.82 -16.67
CA SER A 281 3.83 -9.36 -16.49
C SER A 281 3.04 -8.95 -15.25
N SER A 282 3.42 -7.84 -14.63
CA SER A 282 2.64 -7.18 -13.58
C SER A 282 1.63 -6.19 -14.18
N ALA A 283 0.60 -5.81 -13.41
CA ALA A 283 -0.33 -4.76 -13.80
C ALA A 283 0.39 -3.44 -14.09
N THR A 284 1.41 -3.10 -13.29
CA THR A 284 2.28 -1.94 -13.49
C THR A 284 2.99 -2.00 -14.84
N MET A 285 3.57 -3.16 -15.18
CA MET A 285 4.26 -3.33 -16.46
C MET A 285 3.29 -3.29 -17.64
N ARG A 286 2.13 -3.97 -17.55
CA ARG A 286 1.11 -3.95 -18.62
C ARG A 286 0.62 -2.55 -18.92
N SER A 287 0.30 -1.78 -17.88
CA SER A 287 -0.17 -0.39 -18.05
C SER A 287 0.92 0.51 -18.62
N ALA A 288 2.18 0.37 -18.15
CA ALA A 288 3.32 1.09 -18.69
C ALA A 288 3.52 0.78 -20.18
N ALA A 289 3.60 -0.49 -20.53
CA ALA A 289 3.83 -0.91 -21.91
C ALA A 289 2.70 -0.44 -22.85
N ALA A 290 1.43 -0.56 -22.44
CA ALA A 290 0.29 -0.08 -23.22
C ALA A 290 0.31 1.45 -23.38
N PHE A 291 0.63 2.21 -22.34
CA PHE A 291 0.79 3.66 -22.41
C PHE A 291 1.91 4.08 -23.38
N TRP A 292 3.08 3.43 -23.28
CA TRP A 292 4.19 3.70 -24.18
C TRP A 292 3.90 3.27 -25.63
N THR A 293 3.13 2.18 -25.82
CA THR A 293 2.64 1.77 -27.13
C THR A 293 1.77 2.87 -27.76
N ALA A 294 0.82 3.44 -27.00
CA ALA A 294 -0.02 4.53 -27.48
C ALA A 294 0.82 5.73 -27.94
N ARG A 295 1.81 6.12 -27.15
CA ARG A 295 2.73 7.23 -27.48
C ARG A 295 3.59 6.92 -28.71
N ALA A 296 4.14 5.70 -28.78
CA ALA A 296 4.93 5.27 -29.93
C ALA A 296 4.10 5.24 -31.22
N ALA A 297 2.84 4.81 -31.14
CA ALA A 297 1.94 4.78 -32.28
C ALA A 297 1.73 6.17 -32.90
N VAL A 298 1.55 7.21 -32.07
CA VAL A 298 1.42 8.60 -32.58
C VAL A 298 2.69 9.04 -33.29
N ARG A 299 3.87 8.81 -32.70
CA ARG A 299 5.17 9.18 -33.32
C ARG A 299 5.51 8.34 -34.55
N ALA A 300 5.07 7.09 -34.59
CA ALA A 300 5.19 6.20 -35.75
C ALA A 300 4.13 6.46 -36.83
N ARG A 301 3.41 7.59 -36.78
CA ARG A 301 2.34 7.98 -37.70
C ARG A 301 1.19 6.97 -37.81
N ARG A 302 0.87 6.27 -36.71
CA ARG A 302 -0.28 5.35 -36.56
C ARG A 302 -1.25 5.83 -35.46
N PRO A 303 -1.79 7.06 -35.53
CA PRO A 303 -2.58 7.67 -34.44
C PRO A 303 -3.87 6.90 -34.12
N HIS A 304 -4.40 6.11 -35.05
CA HIS A 304 -5.58 5.26 -34.83
C HIS A 304 -5.38 4.21 -33.74
N LEU A 305 -4.13 3.87 -33.39
CA LEU A 305 -3.79 2.93 -32.32
C LEU A 305 -3.74 3.61 -30.93
N TYR A 306 -3.74 4.95 -30.87
CA TYR A 306 -3.59 5.68 -29.60
C TYR A 306 -4.70 5.35 -28.60
N VAL A 307 -5.96 5.54 -28.98
CA VAL A 307 -7.10 5.32 -28.09
C VAL A 307 -7.21 3.86 -27.63
N PRO A 308 -7.14 2.85 -28.51
CA PRO A 308 -7.15 1.45 -28.06
C PRO A 308 -6.09 1.12 -27.00
N TRP A 309 -4.85 1.57 -27.19
CA TRP A 309 -3.76 1.30 -26.27
C TRP A 309 -3.88 2.11 -24.97
N MET A 310 -4.34 3.37 -25.03
CA MET A 310 -4.66 4.14 -23.84
C MET A 310 -5.80 3.52 -23.02
N MET A 311 -6.82 2.99 -23.71
CA MET A 311 -7.90 2.22 -23.06
C MET A 311 -7.37 0.97 -22.37
N GLN A 312 -6.42 0.26 -22.98
CA GLN A 312 -5.79 -0.90 -22.34
C GLN A 312 -4.97 -0.47 -21.10
N ALA A 313 -4.16 0.58 -21.19
CA ALA A 313 -3.43 1.11 -20.03
C ALA A 313 -4.38 1.50 -18.90
N SER A 314 -5.54 2.09 -19.21
CA SER A 314 -6.54 2.55 -18.25
C SER A 314 -7.25 1.45 -17.46
N GLN A 315 -7.09 0.17 -17.84
CA GLN A 315 -7.68 -0.96 -17.11
C GLN A 315 -7.02 -1.18 -15.74
N GLU A 316 -5.84 -0.61 -15.50
CA GLU A 316 -5.08 -0.74 -14.26
C GLU A 316 -5.06 0.57 -13.45
N PRO A 317 -6.21 0.97 -12.85
CA PRO A 317 -6.40 2.32 -12.28
C PRO A 317 -5.57 2.58 -11.01
N ARG A 318 -4.85 1.59 -10.48
CA ARG A 318 -4.00 1.74 -9.28
C ARG A 318 -2.52 1.77 -9.62
N THR A 319 -2.20 1.98 -10.90
CA THR A 319 -0.84 2.13 -11.41
C THR A 319 -0.61 3.54 -11.90
N PHE A 320 0.65 3.96 -11.93
CA PHE A 320 1.05 5.29 -12.40
C PHE A 320 0.52 5.57 -13.83
N TYR A 321 0.87 4.71 -14.77
CA TYR A 321 0.47 4.88 -16.17
C TYR A 321 -1.03 4.66 -16.41
N GLY A 322 -1.65 3.79 -15.62
CA GLY A 322 -3.08 3.56 -15.68
C GLY A 322 -3.90 4.81 -15.29
N LEU A 323 -3.50 5.51 -14.23
CA LEU A 323 -4.15 6.76 -13.83
C LEU A 323 -3.91 7.89 -14.85
N VAL A 324 -2.68 8.03 -15.36
CA VAL A 324 -2.40 9.00 -16.42
C VAL A 324 -3.25 8.71 -17.66
N ALA A 325 -3.36 7.44 -18.08
CA ALA A 325 -4.18 7.04 -19.22
C ALA A 325 -5.66 7.33 -19.00
N ARG A 326 -6.20 6.99 -17.82
CA ARG A 326 -7.61 7.29 -17.46
C ARG A 326 -7.89 8.78 -17.52
N HIS A 327 -7.02 9.58 -16.93
CA HIS A 327 -7.17 11.03 -16.90
C HIS A 327 -7.06 11.63 -18.31
N SER A 328 -6.12 11.18 -19.13
CA SER A 328 -5.97 11.62 -20.53
C SER A 328 -7.19 11.30 -21.40
N LEU A 329 -7.92 10.24 -21.07
CA LEU A 329 -9.16 9.84 -21.74
C LEU A 329 -10.43 10.47 -21.14
N GLY A 330 -10.32 11.27 -20.08
CA GLY A 330 -11.47 11.82 -19.36
C GLY A 330 -12.29 10.78 -18.59
N LEU A 331 -11.70 9.61 -18.27
CA LEU A 331 -12.39 8.55 -17.54
C LEU A 331 -12.36 8.82 -16.02
N PRO A 332 -13.38 8.38 -15.27
CA PRO A 332 -13.34 8.40 -13.80
C PRO A 332 -12.11 7.66 -13.26
N ALA A 333 -11.62 8.04 -12.07
CA ALA A 333 -10.43 7.44 -11.48
C ALA A 333 -10.56 5.90 -11.26
N GLY A 334 -11.77 5.39 -11.03
CA GLY A 334 -12.04 3.95 -11.00
C GLY A 334 -11.74 3.29 -9.66
N PHE A 335 -11.80 4.06 -8.56
CA PHE A 335 -11.59 3.54 -7.21
C PHE A 335 -12.89 3.07 -6.57
N ALA A 336 -12.81 2.02 -5.75
CA ALA A 336 -13.90 1.48 -4.95
C ALA A 336 -13.79 2.00 -3.51
N TRP A 337 -14.57 3.04 -3.18
CA TRP A 337 -14.57 3.68 -1.85
C TRP A 337 -15.62 3.12 -0.89
N GLU A 338 -16.24 2.01 -1.22
CA GLU A 338 -17.20 1.35 -0.35
C GLU A 338 -16.52 0.86 0.93
N ARG A 339 -17.10 1.25 2.05
CA ARG A 339 -16.62 0.83 3.36
C ARG A 339 -17.30 -0.49 3.74
N GLU A 340 -16.52 -1.53 3.95
CA GLU A 340 -17.01 -2.70 4.66
C GLU A 340 -17.17 -2.36 6.13
N VAL A 341 -18.42 -2.48 6.65
CA VAL A 341 -18.72 -2.21 8.05
C VAL A 341 -18.74 -3.53 8.81
N ALA A 342 -18.06 -3.56 9.97
CA ALA A 342 -18.15 -4.72 10.85
C ALA A 342 -19.55 -4.81 11.45
N GLY A 343 -20.17 -5.97 11.28
CA GLY A 343 -21.33 -6.39 12.04
C GLY A 343 -20.92 -7.29 13.22
N GLU A 344 -21.91 -7.72 13.99
CA GLU A 344 -21.70 -8.69 15.07
C GLU A 344 -21.15 -10.03 14.52
N SER A 345 -21.51 -10.40 13.29
CA SER A 345 -21.07 -11.61 12.62
C SER A 345 -19.57 -11.65 12.36
N GLU A 346 -18.97 -10.54 11.92
CA GLU A 346 -17.53 -10.47 11.67
C GLU A 346 -16.75 -10.54 12.99
N GLY A 347 -17.23 -9.83 14.01
CA GLY A 347 -16.63 -9.91 15.35
C GLY A 347 -16.72 -11.31 15.94
N ALA A 348 -17.85 -11.99 15.79
CA ALA A 348 -18.06 -13.35 16.25
C ALA A 348 -17.15 -14.34 15.51
N ALA A 349 -17.05 -14.25 14.18
CA ALA A 349 -16.19 -15.11 13.39
C ALA A 349 -14.71 -15.01 13.77
N VAL A 350 -14.23 -13.82 14.14
CA VAL A 350 -12.88 -13.62 14.68
C VAL A 350 -12.77 -14.23 16.07
N ALA A 351 -13.79 -14.04 16.93
CA ALA A 351 -13.79 -14.52 18.32
C ALA A 351 -13.83 -16.04 18.45
N GLU A 352 -14.26 -16.78 17.43
CA GLU A 352 -14.21 -18.25 17.38
C GLU A 352 -12.78 -18.78 17.41
N THR A 353 -11.79 -18.00 17.00
CA THR A 353 -10.38 -18.37 17.10
C THR A 353 -9.79 -17.91 18.43
N ALA A 354 -8.90 -18.71 19.03
CA ALA A 354 -8.26 -18.34 20.32
C ALA A 354 -7.49 -17.02 20.22
N ALA A 355 -6.71 -16.85 19.15
CA ALA A 355 -5.94 -15.61 18.89
C ALA A 355 -6.87 -14.41 18.62
N GLY A 356 -7.93 -14.59 17.85
CA GLY A 356 -8.91 -13.54 17.58
C GLY A 356 -9.69 -13.13 18.83
N TRP A 357 -10.04 -14.10 19.68
CA TRP A 357 -10.63 -13.79 20.99
C TRP A 357 -9.70 -12.94 21.85
N ARG A 358 -8.40 -13.32 21.93
CA ARG A 358 -7.39 -12.54 22.67
C ARG A 358 -7.23 -11.14 22.07
N ALA A 359 -7.21 -11.02 20.75
CA ALA A 359 -7.12 -9.73 20.06
C ALA A 359 -8.30 -8.81 20.43
N LEU A 360 -9.54 -9.31 20.40
CA LEU A 360 -10.72 -8.53 20.80
C LEU A 360 -10.69 -8.15 22.28
N ALA A 361 -10.25 -9.05 23.16
CA ALA A 361 -10.07 -8.78 24.57
C ALA A 361 -8.99 -7.71 24.84
N LEU A 362 -7.88 -7.75 24.10
CA LEU A 362 -6.83 -6.74 24.15
C LEU A 362 -7.34 -5.37 23.65
N LEU A 363 -8.12 -5.33 22.58
CA LEU A 363 -8.79 -4.11 22.12
C LEU A 363 -9.74 -3.54 23.18
N GLN A 364 -10.46 -4.42 23.90
CA GLN A 364 -11.36 -4.00 24.98
C GLN A 364 -10.61 -3.33 26.12
N VAL A 365 -9.36 -3.73 26.40
CA VAL A 365 -8.53 -3.15 27.47
C VAL A 365 -7.61 -2.01 26.99
N GLY A 366 -7.59 -1.72 25.67
CA GLY A 366 -6.82 -0.61 25.11
C GLY A 366 -5.43 -0.99 24.59
N GLU A 367 -5.06 -2.26 24.64
CA GLU A 367 -3.75 -2.82 24.22
C GLU A 367 -3.76 -3.12 22.71
N ARG A 368 -3.84 -2.06 21.87
CA ARG A 368 -3.99 -2.17 20.41
C ARG A 368 -2.81 -2.92 19.77
N ASP A 369 -1.57 -2.58 20.14
CA ASP A 369 -0.38 -3.13 19.49
C ASP A 369 -0.27 -4.64 19.75
N ARG A 370 -0.67 -5.09 20.95
CA ARG A 370 -0.74 -6.52 21.29
C ARG A 370 -1.87 -7.21 20.53
N ALA A 371 -3.00 -6.54 20.33
CA ALA A 371 -4.09 -7.06 19.53
C ALA A 371 -3.70 -7.21 18.07
N GLU A 372 -2.95 -6.24 17.53
CA GLU A 372 -2.40 -6.32 16.17
C GLU A 372 -1.41 -7.48 16.04
N ALA A 373 -0.53 -7.69 17.01
CA ALA A 373 0.39 -8.82 17.03
C ALA A 373 -0.34 -10.17 17.00
N GLU A 374 -1.46 -10.31 17.73
CA GLU A 374 -2.32 -11.50 17.66
C GLU A 374 -2.91 -11.71 16.26
N PHE A 375 -3.39 -10.66 15.60
CA PHE A 375 -3.89 -10.77 14.23
C PHE A 375 -2.78 -11.12 13.23
N ARG A 376 -1.60 -10.57 13.39
CA ARG A 376 -0.45 -10.91 12.54
C ARG A 376 -0.04 -12.37 12.70
N ALA A 377 -0.05 -12.90 13.93
CA ALA A 377 0.21 -14.31 14.22
C ALA A 377 -0.92 -15.25 13.76
N LEU A 378 -2.17 -14.76 13.73
CA LEU A 378 -3.33 -15.52 13.27
C LEU A 378 -3.36 -15.67 11.75
N TRP A 379 -2.92 -14.64 10.98
CA TRP A 379 -3.05 -14.57 9.54
C TRP A 379 -2.60 -15.84 8.79
N PRO A 380 -1.39 -16.40 9.00
CA PRO A 380 -0.96 -17.60 8.30
C PRO A 380 -1.85 -18.82 8.56
N ARG A 381 -2.49 -18.89 9.72
CA ARG A 381 -3.33 -20.02 10.15
C ARG A 381 -4.73 -19.99 9.54
N VAL A 382 -5.17 -18.83 9.07
CA VAL A 382 -6.50 -18.63 8.46
C VAL A 382 -6.44 -18.50 6.95
N LEU A 383 -5.27 -18.68 6.34
CA LEU A 383 -5.12 -18.72 4.89
C LEU A 383 -6.03 -19.83 4.34
N GLY A 384 -6.90 -19.46 3.40
CA GLY A 384 -7.93 -20.37 2.85
C GLY A 384 -9.30 -20.26 3.51
N ASN A 385 -9.43 -19.62 4.69
CA ASN A 385 -10.73 -19.31 5.27
C ASN A 385 -11.15 -17.85 4.93
N ALA A 386 -11.78 -17.70 3.78
CA ALA A 386 -12.17 -16.38 3.25
C ALA A 386 -13.08 -15.59 4.22
N GLY A 387 -13.91 -16.28 5.01
CA GLY A 387 -14.81 -15.66 5.99
C GLY A 387 -14.03 -15.00 7.12
N VAL A 388 -13.10 -15.73 7.75
CA VAL A 388 -12.26 -15.18 8.84
C VAL A 388 -11.30 -14.12 8.32
N MET A 389 -10.70 -14.31 7.15
CA MET A 389 -9.82 -13.31 6.52
C MET A 389 -10.56 -11.99 6.28
N ARG A 390 -11.79 -12.05 5.77
CA ARG A 390 -12.63 -10.85 5.59
C ARG A 390 -12.98 -10.23 6.94
N ALA A 391 -13.39 -11.02 7.90
CA ALA A 391 -13.71 -10.55 9.24
C ALA A 391 -12.51 -9.85 9.92
N MET A 392 -11.31 -10.40 9.77
CA MET A 392 -10.08 -9.76 10.25
C MET A 392 -9.84 -8.39 9.60
N LEU A 393 -10.03 -8.25 8.28
CA LEU A 393 -9.91 -6.97 7.58
C LEU A 393 -10.85 -5.92 8.18
N VAL A 394 -12.12 -6.30 8.35
CA VAL A 394 -13.16 -5.39 8.81
C VAL A 394 -12.90 -4.97 10.27
N VAL A 395 -12.55 -5.94 11.14
CA VAL A 395 -12.20 -5.68 12.55
C VAL A 395 -10.96 -4.80 12.68
N ALA A 396 -9.88 -5.10 11.93
CA ALA A 396 -8.65 -4.31 11.93
C ALA A 396 -8.91 -2.86 11.47
N SER A 397 -9.70 -2.69 10.40
CA SER A 397 -10.08 -1.36 9.89
C SER A 397 -10.90 -0.57 10.91
N GLN A 398 -11.83 -1.21 11.62
CA GLN A 398 -12.66 -0.57 12.63
C GLN A 398 -11.88 -0.26 13.91
N ALA A 399 -10.94 -1.11 14.28
CA ALA A 399 -10.02 -0.88 15.41
C ALA A 399 -8.96 0.20 15.11
N GLY A 400 -8.90 0.69 13.86
CA GLY A 400 -7.92 1.69 13.44
C GLY A 400 -6.50 1.14 13.33
N MET A 401 -6.35 -0.16 13.09
CA MET A 401 -5.09 -0.82 12.73
C MET A 401 -4.81 -0.54 11.25
N THR A 402 -4.38 0.66 10.96
CA THR A 402 -4.34 1.23 9.60
C THR A 402 -3.41 0.43 8.70
N ASP A 403 -2.22 0.08 9.19
CA ASP A 403 -1.21 -0.68 8.45
C ASP A 403 -1.68 -2.12 8.18
N LEU A 404 -2.07 -2.83 9.23
CA LEU A 404 -2.57 -4.21 9.11
C LEU A 404 -3.79 -4.29 8.18
N GLY A 405 -4.75 -3.36 8.31
CA GLY A 405 -5.93 -3.30 7.46
C GLY A 405 -5.57 -3.11 5.99
N ALA A 406 -4.65 -2.20 5.69
CA ALA A 406 -4.18 -1.95 4.33
C ALA A 406 -3.43 -3.14 3.74
N GLN A 407 -2.60 -3.80 4.55
CA GLN A 407 -1.85 -4.99 4.16
C GLN A 407 -2.79 -6.18 3.88
N ILE A 408 -3.73 -6.47 4.78
CA ILE A 408 -4.73 -7.53 4.58
C ILE A 408 -5.57 -7.26 3.33
N ALA A 409 -6.03 -6.02 3.12
CA ALA A 409 -6.79 -5.64 1.93
C ALA A 409 -6.00 -5.87 0.64
N SER A 410 -4.70 -5.54 0.64
CA SER A 410 -3.80 -5.78 -0.50
C SER A 410 -3.59 -7.26 -0.77
N LEU A 411 -3.39 -8.07 0.27
CA LEU A 411 -3.24 -9.52 0.16
C LEU A 411 -4.51 -10.19 -0.38
N GLN A 412 -5.68 -9.80 0.11
CA GLN A 412 -6.96 -10.31 -0.37
C GLN A 412 -7.21 -9.91 -1.82
N GLN A 413 -6.92 -8.66 -2.20
CA GLN A 413 -7.03 -8.22 -3.59
C GLN A 413 -6.09 -9.01 -4.51
N SER A 414 -4.88 -9.34 -4.05
CA SER A 414 -3.95 -10.19 -4.81
C SER A 414 -4.49 -11.61 -5.02
N ALA A 415 -5.34 -12.10 -4.11
CA ALA A 415 -5.90 -13.44 -4.16
C ALA A 415 -7.19 -13.53 -5.00
N ASP A 416 -8.10 -12.54 -4.89
CA ASP A 416 -9.45 -12.60 -5.47
C ASP A 416 -9.71 -11.53 -6.55
N GLY A 417 -8.77 -10.60 -6.77
CA GLY A 417 -8.87 -9.51 -7.75
C GLY A 417 -9.86 -8.40 -7.37
N ARG A 418 -10.55 -8.49 -6.22
CA ARG A 418 -11.55 -7.50 -5.83
C ARG A 418 -10.89 -6.26 -5.23
N PRO A 419 -11.17 -5.05 -5.74
CA PRO A 419 -10.61 -3.82 -5.18
C PRO A 419 -11.18 -3.53 -3.79
N ARG A 420 -10.29 -3.10 -2.88
CA ARG A 420 -10.61 -2.71 -1.50
C ARG A 420 -9.95 -1.37 -1.16
N ASP A 421 -10.18 -0.38 -2.04
CA ASP A 421 -9.45 0.89 -1.97
C ASP A 421 -9.69 1.64 -0.67
N PHE A 422 -10.88 1.52 -0.08
CA PHE A 422 -11.19 2.15 1.20
C PHE A 422 -10.24 1.69 2.32
N ALA A 423 -9.96 0.41 2.40
CA ALA A 423 -9.06 -0.16 3.41
C ALA A 423 -7.57 -0.04 3.00
N ARG A 424 -7.26 -0.21 1.71
CA ARG A 424 -5.89 -0.08 1.20
C ARG A 424 -5.32 1.33 1.32
N PHE A 425 -6.15 2.35 1.17
CA PHE A 425 -5.75 3.75 1.23
C PHE A 425 -6.49 4.47 2.35
N PRO A 426 -6.20 4.13 3.61
CA PRO A 426 -6.86 4.74 4.76
C PRO A 426 -6.52 6.24 4.84
N LEU A 427 -7.46 7.05 5.35
CA LEU A 427 -7.19 8.43 5.74
C LEU A 427 -6.90 8.47 7.23
N PRO A 428 -5.64 8.51 7.65
CA PRO A 428 -5.32 8.67 9.06
C PRO A 428 -5.76 10.07 9.52
N ARG A 429 -6.28 10.15 10.76
CA ARG A 429 -6.63 11.44 11.38
C ARG A 429 -5.37 12.14 11.92
N LEU A 430 -4.36 12.26 11.04
CA LEU A 430 -3.08 12.85 11.37
C LEU A 430 -2.99 14.25 10.79
N GLN A 431 -2.51 15.19 11.60
CA GLN A 431 -2.27 16.56 11.16
C GLN A 431 -0.86 16.99 11.57
N PRO A 432 -0.15 17.73 10.71
CA PRO A 432 1.12 18.33 11.10
C PRO A 432 0.94 19.32 12.24
N GLN A 433 1.94 19.46 13.08
CA GLN A 433 1.99 20.54 14.06
C GLN A 433 1.97 21.88 13.33
N GLY A 434 0.97 22.72 13.60
CA GLY A 434 0.76 23.99 12.89
C GLY A 434 0.01 23.88 11.56
N GLY A 435 -0.57 22.71 11.24
CA GLY A 435 -1.41 22.49 10.08
C GLY A 435 -0.67 22.17 8.78
N PHE A 436 -1.43 21.97 7.70
CA PHE A 436 -0.87 21.65 6.38
C PHE A 436 -0.27 22.89 5.71
N ARG A 437 0.96 22.77 5.23
CA ARG A 437 1.69 23.76 4.43
C ARG A 437 2.05 23.25 3.04
N ILE A 438 1.95 21.95 2.82
CA ILE A 438 2.02 21.35 1.49
C ILE A 438 0.68 20.67 1.20
N ASP A 439 0.48 20.23 -0.04
CA ASP A 439 -0.68 19.44 -0.43
C ASP A 439 -0.88 18.23 0.52
N PRO A 440 -2.03 18.14 1.21
CA PRO A 440 -2.29 17.02 2.12
C PRO A 440 -2.21 15.65 1.43
N SER A 441 -2.62 15.58 0.16
CA SER A 441 -2.56 14.33 -0.60
C SER A 441 -1.13 13.87 -0.84
N LEU A 442 -0.21 14.80 -1.10
CA LEU A 442 1.21 14.52 -1.22
C LEU A 442 1.82 14.08 0.11
N LEU A 443 1.46 14.75 1.22
CA LEU A 443 1.98 14.41 2.55
C LEU A 443 1.55 12.99 2.97
N TYR A 444 0.27 12.64 2.74
CA TYR A 444 -0.22 11.29 3.01
C TYR A 444 0.40 10.24 2.07
N ALA A 445 0.64 10.58 0.81
CA ALA A 445 1.32 9.71 -0.13
C ALA A 445 2.77 9.39 0.31
N LEU A 446 3.49 10.40 0.80
CA LEU A 446 4.83 10.22 1.36
C LEU A 446 4.78 9.32 2.62
N ALA A 447 3.89 9.61 3.57
CA ALA A 447 3.76 8.80 4.78
C ALA A 447 3.36 7.34 4.47
N ARG A 448 2.50 7.14 3.48
CA ARG A 448 2.14 5.82 2.98
C ARG A 448 3.35 5.09 2.40
N GLN A 449 4.11 5.74 1.53
CA GLN A 449 5.24 5.13 0.84
C GLN A 449 6.43 4.85 1.77
N GLU A 450 6.67 5.72 2.75
CA GLU A 450 7.82 5.63 3.65
C GLU A 450 7.65 4.58 4.75
N SER A 451 6.47 4.50 5.35
CA SER A 451 6.24 3.64 6.51
C SER A 451 4.89 2.95 6.55
N ASN A 452 4.04 3.15 5.54
CA ASN A 452 2.63 2.76 5.60
C ASN A 452 1.91 3.33 6.84
N PHE A 453 2.28 4.54 7.26
CA PHE A 453 1.82 5.26 8.46
C PHE A 453 2.31 4.68 9.80
N ASP A 454 3.32 3.81 9.81
CA ASP A 454 3.94 3.33 11.04
C ASP A 454 4.76 4.45 11.70
N THR A 455 4.33 4.88 12.88
CA THR A 455 4.97 5.96 13.65
C THR A 455 6.27 5.53 14.31
N ASP A 456 6.43 4.22 14.56
CA ASP A 456 7.57 3.64 15.27
C ASP A 456 8.63 3.08 14.32
N ALA A 457 8.40 3.21 13.00
CA ALA A 457 9.30 2.72 11.98
C ALA A 457 10.72 3.29 12.12
N VAL A 458 11.71 2.39 12.07
CA VAL A 458 13.14 2.73 12.03
C VAL A 458 13.82 1.92 10.93
N SER A 459 14.39 2.62 9.94
CA SER A 459 15.12 1.95 8.87
C SER A 459 16.50 1.46 9.33
N ARG A 460 17.12 0.57 8.54
CA ARG A 460 18.50 0.12 8.80
C ARG A 460 19.51 1.26 8.77
N ALA A 461 19.24 2.33 8.02
CA ALA A 461 20.07 3.54 7.96
C ALA A 461 19.80 4.52 9.11
N GLY A 462 18.80 4.26 9.94
CA GLY A 462 18.44 5.11 11.08
C GLY A 462 17.42 6.20 10.76
N ALA A 463 16.75 6.16 9.60
CA ALA A 463 15.60 7.00 9.33
C ALA A 463 14.43 6.66 10.28
N ARG A 464 13.63 7.64 10.71
CA ARG A 464 12.67 7.46 11.81
C ARG A 464 11.27 7.99 11.48
N GLY A 465 10.30 7.31 12.07
CA GLY A 465 8.90 7.71 12.13
C GLY A 465 8.17 7.65 10.80
N ILE A 466 6.99 8.22 10.80
CA ILE A 466 6.00 8.11 9.72
C ILE A 466 6.50 8.57 8.33
N LEU A 467 7.47 9.47 8.27
CA LEU A 467 8.07 10.00 7.02
C LEU A 467 9.52 9.57 6.81
N GLN A 468 10.03 8.62 7.60
CA GLN A 468 11.37 8.06 7.51
C GLN A 468 12.46 9.14 7.34
N ILE A 469 12.43 10.16 8.19
CA ILE A 469 13.38 11.27 8.11
C ILE A 469 14.63 10.93 8.90
N MET A 470 15.79 11.16 8.28
CA MET A 470 17.08 11.02 8.95
C MET A 470 17.23 12.08 10.05
N PRO A 471 17.71 11.72 11.25
CA PRO A 471 17.94 12.67 12.35
C PRO A 471 18.78 13.88 11.95
N ALA A 472 19.79 13.69 11.11
CA ALA A 472 20.62 14.77 10.59
C ALA A 472 19.84 15.74 9.69
N THR A 473 18.95 15.19 8.81
CA THR A 473 18.06 16.01 7.97
C THR A 473 17.06 16.78 8.81
N ALA A 474 16.45 16.12 9.81
CA ALA A 474 15.51 16.77 10.73
C ALA A 474 16.19 17.95 11.46
N SER A 475 17.38 17.71 12.02
CA SER A 475 18.18 18.76 12.67
C SER A 475 18.47 19.95 11.74
N TYR A 476 18.82 19.67 10.50
CA TYR A 476 19.13 20.70 9.50
C TYR A 476 17.91 21.55 9.15
N VAL A 477 16.78 20.94 8.81
CA VAL A 477 15.59 21.68 8.34
C VAL A 477 14.82 22.39 9.46
N THR A 478 15.02 21.97 10.71
CA THR A 478 14.39 22.59 11.88
C THR A 478 15.30 23.60 12.57
N GLY A 479 16.61 23.50 12.38
CA GLY A 479 17.61 24.26 13.15
C GLY A 479 17.79 23.74 14.59
N ASP A 480 17.28 22.53 14.92
CA ASP A 480 17.36 21.93 16.26
C ASP A 480 18.45 20.85 16.32
N PRO A 481 19.64 21.14 16.91
CA PRO A 481 20.73 20.17 16.99
C PRO A 481 20.42 18.96 17.86
N SER A 482 19.46 19.05 18.81
CA SER A 482 19.09 17.94 19.70
C SER A 482 18.56 16.73 18.93
N LEU A 483 18.01 16.95 17.74
CA LEU A 483 17.48 15.90 16.86
C LEU A 483 18.55 14.96 16.31
N ARG A 484 19.85 15.29 16.41
CA ARG A 484 20.95 14.36 16.07
C ARG A 484 21.24 13.35 17.18
N GLY A 485 20.73 13.57 18.38
CA GLY A 485 20.90 12.73 19.55
C GLY A 485 19.55 12.23 20.10
N ASP A 486 19.38 12.37 21.42
CA ASP A 486 18.19 11.86 22.13
C ASP A 486 16.87 12.51 21.67
N GLY A 487 16.91 13.75 21.19
CA GLY A 487 15.76 14.44 20.62
C GLY A 487 15.20 13.77 19.37
N ALA A 488 15.95 12.87 18.71
CA ALA A 488 15.48 12.13 17.54
C ALA A 488 14.24 11.25 17.85
N ARG A 489 13.98 10.92 19.11
CA ARG A 489 12.76 10.21 19.53
C ARG A 489 11.49 10.97 19.18
N ARG A 490 11.54 12.30 19.10
CA ARG A 490 10.40 13.13 18.68
C ARG A 490 9.94 12.87 17.25
N LEU A 491 10.78 12.28 16.40
CA LEU A 491 10.39 11.88 15.05
C LEU A 491 9.38 10.72 15.04
N HIS A 492 9.14 10.06 16.18
CA HIS A 492 8.07 9.10 16.39
C HIS A 492 6.73 9.75 16.79
N GLU A 493 6.73 11.06 17.09
CA GLU A 493 5.52 11.83 17.31
C GLU A 493 4.91 12.25 15.96
N PRO A 494 3.74 11.74 15.55
CA PRO A 494 3.24 11.92 14.18
C PRO A 494 3.10 13.39 13.77
N ALA A 495 2.53 14.23 14.63
CA ALA A 495 2.32 15.65 14.34
C ALA A 495 3.64 16.40 14.12
N PHE A 496 4.66 16.08 14.92
CA PHE A 496 5.99 16.65 14.79
C PHE A 496 6.72 16.11 13.54
N ALA A 497 6.68 14.81 13.31
CA ALA A 497 7.32 14.20 12.15
C ALA A 497 6.73 14.74 10.83
N LEU A 498 5.41 14.90 10.75
CA LEU A 498 4.73 15.50 9.60
C LEU A 498 5.14 16.97 9.40
N GLU A 499 5.32 17.73 10.48
CA GLU A 499 5.81 19.10 10.39
C GLU A 499 7.25 19.16 9.87
N VAL A 500 8.14 18.30 10.37
CA VAL A 500 9.53 18.21 9.90
C VAL A 500 9.56 17.81 8.42
N GLY A 501 8.71 16.86 8.02
CA GLY A 501 8.59 16.44 6.63
C GLY A 501 8.17 17.56 5.69
N GLN A 502 7.20 18.40 6.08
CA GLN A 502 6.81 19.57 5.29
C GLN A 502 7.96 20.56 5.14
N ARG A 503 8.75 20.78 6.18
CA ARG A 503 9.96 21.63 6.10
C ARG A 503 10.97 21.05 5.13
N TYR A 504 11.17 19.74 5.15
CA TYR A 504 12.09 19.08 4.23
C TYR A 504 11.60 19.18 2.78
N VAL A 505 10.32 18.96 2.50
CA VAL A 505 9.72 19.14 1.17
C VAL A 505 9.90 20.60 0.68
N HIS A 506 9.63 21.59 1.52
CA HIS A 506 9.88 22.99 1.17
C HIS A 506 11.35 23.32 0.94
N TYR A 507 12.27 22.73 1.72
CA TYR A 507 13.70 22.86 1.49
C TYR A 507 14.06 22.31 0.10
N LEU A 508 13.62 21.10 -0.22
CA LEU A 508 13.89 20.46 -1.51
C LEU A 508 13.27 21.23 -2.68
N SER A 509 12.05 21.76 -2.53
CA SER A 509 11.39 22.51 -3.63
C SER A 509 12.16 23.78 -4.05
N ARG A 510 12.94 24.36 -3.14
CA ARG A 510 13.78 25.53 -3.39
C ARG A 510 15.22 25.19 -3.78
N HIS A 511 15.59 23.91 -3.72
CA HIS A 511 16.93 23.46 -4.08
C HIS A 511 17.14 23.66 -5.59
N GLU A 512 18.30 24.19 -5.98
CA GLU A 512 18.65 24.54 -7.36
C GLU A 512 18.41 23.37 -8.33
N GLN A 513 18.84 22.18 -7.97
CA GLN A 513 18.71 20.97 -8.81
C GLN A 513 17.26 20.48 -8.97
N VAL A 514 16.37 20.91 -8.09
CA VAL A 514 14.94 20.57 -8.13
C VAL A 514 14.15 21.60 -8.93
N GLY A 515 14.44 22.89 -8.73
CA GLY A 515 13.82 23.99 -9.51
C GLY A 515 12.29 24.01 -9.44
N GLY A 516 11.69 23.55 -8.35
CA GLY A 516 10.23 23.45 -8.18
C GLY A 516 9.54 22.30 -8.94
N ASP A 517 10.28 21.46 -9.63
CA ASP A 517 9.76 20.27 -10.32
C ASP A 517 9.44 19.17 -9.31
N LEU A 518 8.21 18.62 -9.36
CA LEU A 518 7.76 17.62 -8.38
C LEU A 518 8.45 16.27 -8.57
N ILE A 519 8.76 15.84 -9.79
CA ILE A 519 9.45 14.57 -10.04
C ILE A 519 10.86 14.63 -9.46
N ARG A 520 11.59 15.71 -9.71
CA ARG A 520 12.93 15.94 -9.17
C ARG A 520 12.92 16.07 -7.65
N LEU A 521 11.88 16.73 -7.10
CA LEU A 521 11.68 16.82 -5.66
C LEU A 521 11.54 15.44 -5.02
N LEU A 522 10.70 14.58 -5.57
CA LEU A 522 10.49 13.23 -5.07
C LEU A 522 11.75 12.37 -5.22
N ALA A 523 12.47 12.51 -6.33
CA ALA A 523 13.75 11.84 -6.53
C ALA A 523 14.81 12.31 -5.49
N ALA A 524 14.84 13.61 -5.20
CA ALA A 524 15.71 14.18 -4.16
C ALA A 524 15.30 13.77 -2.75
N TYR A 525 14.00 13.61 -2.50
CA TYR A 525 13.49 13.16 -1.20
C TYR A 525 14.01 11.76 -0.85
N ASN A 526 13.87 10.81 -1.78
CA ASN A 526 14.29 9.42 -1.58
C ASN A 526 15.81 9.23 -1.66
N ASN A 527 16.48 9.83 -2.65
CA ASN A 527 17.90 9.57 -2.95
C ASN A 527 18.86 10.67 -2.49
N GLY A 528 18.32 11.79 -2.01
CA GLY A 528 19.07 12.98 -1.62
C GLY A 528 19.39 13.91 -2.79
N PRO A 529 19.40 15.25 -2.56
CA PRO A 529 19.65 16.24 -3.62
C PRO A 529 21.08 16.14 -4.19
N GLY A 530 22.06 15.74 -3.38
CA GLY A 530 23.44 15.52 -3.86
C GLY A 530 23.59 14.35 -4.83
N ASN A 531 22.79 13.29 -4.70
CA ASN A 531 22.77 12.21 -5.68
C ASN A 531 22.01 12.64 -6.94
N LEU A 532 20.89 13.35 -6.80
CA LEU A 532 20.17 13.92 -7.93
C LEU A 532 21.10 14.76 -8.80
N SER A 533 21.89 15.65 -8.22
CA SER A 533 22.84 16.51 -8.95
C SER A 533 23.91 15.74 -9.73
N ARG A 534 24.26 14.53 -9.29
CA ARG A 534 25.29 13.70 -9.97
C ARG A 534 24.75 13.04 -11.22
N TRP A 535 23.53 12.48 -11.17
CA TRP A 535 23.02 11.67 -12.27
C TRP A 535 22.06 12.41 -13.21
N GLN A 536 21.36 13.45 -12.74
CA GLN A 536 20.41 14.21 -13.56
C GLN A 536 21.02 14.78 -14.85
N PRO A 537 22.23 15.37 -14.86
CA PRO A 537 22.81 15.93 -16.10
C PRO A 537 23.09 14.89 -17.19
N ALA A 538 23.24 13.62 -16.82
CA ALA A 538 23.47 12.52 -17.77
C ALA A 538 22.20 12.02 -18.46
N ILE A 539 21.00 12.39 -17.95
CA ILE A 539 19.73 11.93 -18.49
C ILE A 539 19.32 12.77 -19.70
N SER A 540 19.30 12.14 -20.88
CA SER A 540 18.76 12.73 -22.10
C SER A 540 17.24 12.54 -22.19
N HIS A 541 16.47 13.35 -21.46
CA HIS A 541 15.00 13.19 -21.36
C HIS A 541 14.21 14.00 -22.39
N ARG A 542 14.85 14.88 -23.18
CA ARG A 542 14.20 15.65 -24.28
C ARG A 542 12.92 16.36 -23.89
N ASN A 543 12.88 16.92 -22.70
CA ASN A 543 11.71 17.55 -22.10
C ASN A 543 10.48 16.62 -21.97
N ASP A 544 10.69 15.30 -21.89
CA ASP A 544 9.67 14.29 -21.71
C ASP A 544 9.71 13.79 -20.24
N PRO A 545 8.67 14.08 -19.42
CA PRO A 545 8.66 13.68 -18.02
C PRO A 545 8.63 12.15 -17.82
N PHE A 546 8.01 11.42 -18.74
CA PHE A 546 7.95 9.97 -18.66
C PHE A 546 9.30 9.33 -18.98
N LEU A 547 10.00 9.84 -20.00
CA LEU A 547 11.35 9.39 -20.32
C LEU A 547 12.31 9.72 -19.18
N PHE A 548 12.16 10.90 -18.55
CA PHE A 548 12.95 11.25 -17.36
C PHE A 548 12.74 10.24 -16.23
N ILE A 549 11.49 9.88 -15.89
CA ILE A 549 11.16 8.92 -14.85
C ILE A 549 11.80 7.56 -15.15
N GLU A 550 11.62 7.03 -16.37
CA GLU A 550 12.16 5.71 -16.74
C GLU A 550 13.70 5.70 -16.78
N SER A 551 14.33 6.85 -16.98
CA SER A 551 15.79 7.01 -17.00
C SER A 551 16.41 7.24 -15.62
N ILE A 552 15.62 7.33 -14.53
CA ILE A 552 16.17 7.44 -13.17
C ILE A 552 17.03 6.20 -12.87
N PRO A 553 18.35 6.37 -12.54
CA PRO A 553 19.31 5.27 -12.47
C PRO A 553 19.12 4.36 -11.25
N VAL A 554 18.49 4.87 -10.19
CA VAL A 554 18.20 4.12 -8.97
C VAL A 554 16.79 3.56 -9.06
N THR A 555 16.67 2.24 -9.22
CA THR A 555 15.36 1.57 -9.39
C THR A 555 14.42 1.87 -8.22
N GLU A 556 14.93 1.89 -6.99
CA GLU A 556 14.17 2.25 -5.80
C GLU A 556 13.59 3.67 -5.94
N THR A 557 14.41 4.64 -6.35
CA THR A 557 13.99 6.04 -6.52
C THR A 557 12.97 6.19 -7.66
N ARG A 558 13.15 5.47 -8.79
CA ARG A 558 12.18 5.46 -9.87
C ARG A 558 10.82 4.95 -9.41
N ASN A 559 10.80 3.81 -8.71
CA ASN A 559 9.58 3.23 -8.16
C ASN A 559 8.96 4.15 -7.10
N PHE A 560 9.79 4.76 -6.25
CA PHE A 560 9.33 5.74 -5.26
C PHE A 560 8.60 6.91 -5.91
N VAL A 561 9.17 7.52 -6.95
CA VAL A 561 8.54 8.63 -7.69
C VAL A 561 7.19 8.21 -8.26
N GLN A 562 7.13 7.08 -8.95
CA GLN A 562 5.88 6.58 -9.55
C GLN A 562 4.83 6.27 -8.48
N ARG A 563 5.21 5.61 -7.38
CA ARG A 563 4.28 5.26 -6.30
C ARG A 563 3.77 6.47 -5.54
N VAL A 564 4.64 7.42 -5.17
CA VAL A 564 4.21 8.63 -4.45
C VAL A 564 3.27 9.47 -5.31
N LEU A 565 3.54 9.64 -6.59
CA LEU A 565 2.61 10.33 -7.50
C LEU A 565 1.27 9.58 -7.58
N THR A 566 1.29 8.27 -7.77
CA THR A 566 0.08 7.43 -7.78
C THR A 566 -0.72 7.59 -6.49
N TYR A 567 -0.08 7.45 -5.34
CA TYR A 567 -0.74 7.57 -4.03
C TYR A 567 -1.25 9.00 -3.80
N SER A 568 -0.52 10.04 -4.24
CA SER A 568 -1.01 11.40 -4.12
C SER A 568 -2.31 11.63 -4.91
N TRP A 569 -2.45 11.06 -6.11
CA TRP A 569 -3.68 11.14 -6.90
C TRP A 569 -4.83 10.34 -6.29
N ILE A 570 -4.54 9.17 -5.71
CA ILE A 570 -5.52 8.37 -4.97
C ILE A 570 -6.02 9.16 -3.75
N TYR A 571 -5.10 9.75 -2.96
CA TYR A 571 -5.49 10.57 -1.80
C TYR A 571 -6.17 11.88 -2.19
N ALA A 572 -5.77 12.51 -3.29
CA ALA A 572 -6.45 13.69 -3.82
C ALA A 572 -7.91 13.36 -4.15
N THR A 573 -8.17 12.24 -4.84
CA THR A 573 -9.53 11.76 -5.13
C THR A 573 -10.31 11.51 -3.84
N ARG A 574 -9.68 10.89 -2.83
CA ARG A 574 -10.32 10.59 -1.54
C ARG A 574 -10.62 11.83 -0.70
N LEU A 575 -9.80 12.87 -0.82
CA LEU A 575 -9.96 14.16 -0.15
C LEU A 575 -10.86 15.13 -0.93
N GLY A 576 -11.22 14.79 -2.17
CA GLY A 576 -12.00 15.67 -3.05
C GLY A 576 -11.23 16.91 -3.50
N ILE A 577 -9.90 16.81 -3.64
CA ILE A 577 -9.05 17.91 -4.09
C ILE A 577 -8.48 17.63 -5.50
N PRO A 578 -8.20 18.69 -6.30
CA PRO A 578 -7.68 18.52 -7.66
C PRO A 578 -6.25 17.94 -7.68
N ALA A 579 -6.01 16.94 -8.53
CA ALA A 579 -4.69 16.32 -8.73
C ALA A 579 -3.91 17.05 -9.83
N LYS A 580 -3.40 18.27 -9.58
CA LYS A 580 -2.73 19.11 -10.59
C LYS A 580 -1.48 18.50 -11.22
N SER A 581 -0.77 17.67 -10.49
CA SER A 581 0.36 16.91 -11.04
C SER A 581 -0.08 15.86 -12.06
N LEU A 582 -1.28 15.30 -11.90
CA LEU A 582 -1.88 14.39 -12.89
C LEU A 582 -2.31 15.14 -14.15
N ASP A 583 -2.92 16.33 -14.00
CA ASP A 583 -3.26 17.22 -15.13
C ASP A 583 -2.02 17.51 -15.99
N ALA A 584 -0.91 17.90 -15.33
CA ALA A 584 0.34 18.24 -16.02
C ALA A 584 0.92 17.02 -16.77
N LEU A 585 0.99 15.86 -16.11
CA LEU A 585 1.51 14.64 -16.73
C LEU A 585 0.61 14.15 -17.86
N ALA A 586 -0.70 14.20 -17.73
CA ALA A 586 -1.61 13.86 -18.81
C ALA A 586 -1.42 14.77 -20.05
N ALA A 587 -1.03 16.03 -19.84
CA ALA A 587 -0.62 16.96 -20.89
C ALA A 587 0.83 16.78 -21.38
N GLY A 588 1.58 15.77 -20.86
CA GLY A 588 2.98 15.53 -21.21
C GLY A 588 3.96 16.57 -20.64
N GLN A 589 3.57 17.27 -19.59
CA GLN A 589 4.36 18.33 -18.96
C GLN A 589 4.95 17.87 -17.63
N PHE A 590 6.10 18.44 -17.24
CA PHE A 590 6.66 18.24 -15.91
C PHE A 590 5.73 18.87 -14.86
N PRO A 591 5.32 18.10 -13.82
CA PRO A 591 4.46 18.63 -12.78
C PRO A 591 5.24 19.54 -11.85
N ARG A 592 4.67 20.69 -11.52
CA ARG A 592 5.24 21.63 -10.56
C ARG A 592 4.79 21.26 -9.14
N PHE A 593 5.69 21.44 -8.17
CA PHE A 593 5.32 21.41 -6.75
C PHE A 593 4.40 22.61 -6.43
N LEU A 594 3.29 22.31 -5.72
CA LEU A 594 2.34 23.32 -5.24
C LEU A 594 2.29 23.27 -3.71
N ASP A 595 2.31 24.44 -3.06
CA ASP A 595 2.10 24.52 -1.61
C ASP A 595 0.60 24.45 -1.25
N ALA A 596 0.28 24.33 0.04
CA ALA A 596 -1.10 24.21 0.50
C ALA A 596 -1.96 25.44 0.18
N ARG A 597 -1.37 26.63 0.07
CA ARG A 597 -2.10 27.86 -0.28
C ARG A 597 -2.46 27.88 -1.76
N GLU A 598 -1.54 27.43 -2.61
CA GLU A 598 -1.78 27.29 -4.04
C GLU A 598 -2.88 26.27 -4.30
N VAL A 599 -2.84 25.09 -3.62
CA VAL A 599 -3.89 24.06 -3.72
C VAL A 599 -5.24 24.61 -3.23
N ALA A 600 -5.28 25.27 -2.07
CA ALA A 600 -6.51 25.87 -1.55
C ALA A 600 -7.09 26.95 -2.45
N ALA A 601 -6.25 27.73 -3.14
CA ALA A 601 -6.69 28.73 -4.11
C ALA A 601 -7.34 28.09 -5.36
N ILE A 602 -6.88 26.91 -5.77
CA ILE A 602 -7.46 26.14 -6.87
C ILE A 602 -8.83 25.55 -6.48
N VAL A 603 -8.97 25.04 -5.26
CA VAL A 603 -10.24 24.46 -4.77
C VAL A 603 -11.35 25.52 -4.65
N ARG A 604 -10.99 26.79 -4.41
CA ARG A 604 -11.95 27.90 -4.28
C ARG A 604 -12.46 28.50 -5.60
N ARG A 605 -11.82 28.16 -6.70
CA ARG A 605 -12.22 28.57 -8.06
C ARG A 605 -13.15 27.54 -8.71
#